data_914d3e720071ebf04c0bebf37023bbf0
#
_entry.id   914d3e720071ebf04c0bebf37023bbf0
#
_cell.length_a   1.000
_cell.length_b   1.000
_cell.length_c   1.000
_cell.angle_alpha   90.00
_cell.angle_beta   90.00
_cell.angle_gamma   90.00
#
_symmetry.space_group_name_H-M   'P 1'
#
loop_
_entity.id
_entity.type
_entity.pdbx_description
1 polymer ?
#
loop_
_entity_poly.entity_id
_entity_poly.type
_entity_poly.pdbx_seq_one_letter_code
_entity_poly.pdbx_strand_id
1 'polypeptide(L)'
;MIDWRAIDTVLLDMDGTLLDLHFDSHFWLEHLPRRYVELHQLDAATQEVVRSKVLHEQGTLNWYSLAYWSLELDLDIVALKREVQHLIGLRSDALDFLKWLRQAHPRVVLATNADRASLELKLPLTGLEEYLDAIVSSADLGVPKEVQALEPFDPARTLFIDDNPRVLASAREFGIRHLLGIKQPDSTRPERELGEFVALDRFAAILPGNLPPGQEPTAAAEEG
;
A
#
# COMPACT_ATOMS: atom_id res chain seq x y z
N MET A 1 -6.66 -19.16 -6.48
CA MET A 1 -7.63 -18.28 -7.19
C MET A 1 -8.62 -17.77 -6.18
N ILE A 2 -9.02 -16.49 -6.25
CA ILE A 2 -10.01 -15.89 -5.33
C ILE A 2 -11.42 -16.31 -5.76
N ASP A 3 -12.19 -16.90 -4.85
CA ASP A 3 -13.65 -17.05 -5.05
C ASP A 3 -14.34 -15.74 -4.64
N TRP A 4 -14.57 -14.89 -5.61
CA TRP A 4 -15.16 -13.57 -5.39
C TRP A 4 -16.58 -13.59 -4.80
N ARG A 5 -17.30 -14.71 -4.90
CA ARG A 5 -18.62 -14.88 -4.25
C ARG A 5 -18.52 -15.02 -2.73
N ALA A 6 -17.32 -15.39 -2.24
CA ALA A 6 -17.04 -15.50 -0.82
C ALA A 6 -16.47 -14.20 -0.22
N ILE A 7 -16.25 -13.14 -1.03
CA ILE A 7 -15.64 -11.89 -0.60
C ILE A 7 -16.69 -10.78 -0.51
N ASP A 8 -16.89 -10.23 0.67
CA ASP A 8 -17.78 -9.08 0.93
C ASP A 8 -16.96 -7.78 1.13
N THR A 9 -15.74 -7.88 1.60
CA THR A 9 -14.87 -6.74 1.88
C THR A 9 -13.49 -6.94 1.24
N VAL A 10 -12.98 -5.89 0.62
CA VAL A 10 -11.60 -5.83 0.13
C VAL A 10 -10.87 -4.72 0.85
N LEU A 11 -9.85 -5.08 1.63
CA LEU A 11 -8.92 -4.15 2.24
C LEU A 11 -7.72 -3.98 1.32
N LEU A 12 -7.37 -2.76 1.00
CA LEU A 12 -6.26 -2.43 0.12
C LEU A 12 -5.30 -1.50 0.83
N ASP A 13 -4.03 -1.84 0.82
CA ASP A 13 -2.99 -0.89 1.14
C ASP A 13 -2.81 0.13 0.00
N MET A 14 -2.20 1.27 0.30
CA MET A 14 -1.95 2.33 -0.66
C MET A 14 -0.57 2.23 -1.30
N ASP A 15 0.48 2.43 -0.52
CA ASP A 15 1.85 2.66 -0.99
C ASP A 15 2.60 1.35 -1.22
N GLY A 16 2.90 1.03 -2.47
CA GLY A 16 3.45 -0.26 -2.88
C GLY A 16 2.38 -1.28 -3.26
N THR A 17 1.10 -0.94 -3.08
CA THR A 17 -0.05 -1.78 -3.42
C THR A 17 -0.88 -1.18 -4.55
N LEU A 18 -1.62 -0.11 -4.30
CA LEU A 18 -2.34 0.62 -5.36
C LEU A 18 -1.43 1.64 -6.05
N LEU A 19 -0.57 2.30 -5.31
CA LEU A 19 0.44 3.23 -5.81
C LEU A 19 1.79 2.53 -5.94
N ASP A 20 2.57 2.95 -6.94
CA ASP A 20 3.97 2.56 -7.05
C ASP A 20 4.76 3.14 -5.87
N LEU A 21 5.52 2.30 -5.17
CA LEU A 21 6.33 2.72 -4.03
C LEU A 21 7.53 3.59 -4.44
N HIS A 22 7.80 3.72 -5.74
CA HIS A 22 8.93 4.48 -6.26
C HIS A 22 8.95 5.93 -5.75
N PHE A 23 7.79 6.60 -5.69
CA PHE A 23 7.70 7.95 -5.12
C PHE A 23 8.25 8.02 -3.71
N ASP A 24 7.79 7.13 -2.81
CA ASP A 24 8.24 7.15 -1.41
C ASP A 24 9.67 6.67 -1.27
N SER A 25 10.09 5.65 -2.02
CA SER A 25 11.49 5.20 -2.04
C SER A 25 12.44 6.32 -2.47
N HIS A 26 12.12 7.01 -3.55
CA HIS A 26 12.92 8.13 -4.05
C HIS A 26 12.92 9.30 -3.07
N PHE A 27 11.74 9.67 -2.55
CA PHE A 27 11.65 10.78 -1.60
C PHE A 27 12.51 10.55 -0.36
N TRP A 28 12.29 9.43 0.34
CA TRP A 28 12.93 9.18 1.63
C TRP A 28 14.43 8.86 1.53
N LEU A 29 14.87 8.20 0.46
CA LEU A 29 16.23 7.68 0.35
C LEU A 29 17.17 8.54 -0.50
N GLU A 30 16.62 9.43 -1.33
CA GLU A 30 17.40 10.23 -2.27
C GLU A 30 17.10 11.73 -2.13
N HIS A 31 15.83 12.12 -2.33
CA HIS A 31 15.42 13.52 -2.40
C HIS A 31 15.59 14.22 -1.04
N LEU A 32 15.01 13.68 0.03
CA LEU A 32 15.06 14.24 1.37
C LEU A 32 16.52 14.39 1.89
N PRO A 33 17.38 13.35 1.85
CA PRO A 33 18.77 13.51 2.29
C PRO A 33 19.54 14.60 1.52
N ARG A 34 19.32 14.68 0.21
CA ARG A 34 19.93 15.71 -0.63
C ARG A 34 19.43 17.11 -0.25
N ARG A 35 18.09 17.29 -0.16
CA ARG A 35 17.49 18.59 0.19
C ARG A 35 17.86 19.05 1.60
N TYR A 36 17.98 18.11 2.56
CA TYR A 36 18.44 18.39 3.90
C TYR A 36 19.82 19.04 3.88
N VAL A 37 20.76 18.44 3.19
CA VAL A 37 22.15 18.96 3.07
C VAL A 37 22.19 20.32 2.39
N GLU A 38 21.41 20.49 1.29
CA GLU A 38 21.34 21.76 0.55
C GLU A 38 20.76 22.89 1.42
N LEU A 39 19.65 22.65 2.11
CA LEU A 39 18.94 23.67 2.89
C LEU A 39 19.69 24.07 4.15
N HIS A 40 20.36 23.13 4.81
CA HIS A 40 21.17 23.40 6.00
C HIS A 40 22.64 23.72 5.69
N GLN A 41 23.04 23.79 4.40
CA GLN A 41 24.41 24.08 3.95
C GLN A 41 25.46 23.16 4.58
N LEU A 42 25.17 21.87 4.64
CA LEU A 42 25.99 20.84 5.25
C LEU A 42 26.87 20.11 4.24
N ASP A 43 27.82 19.32 4.72
CA ASP A 43 28.63 18.44 3.90
C ASP A 43 27.79 17.30 3.29
N ALA A 44 28.11 16.94 2.04
CA ALA A 44 27.42 15.85 1.32
C ALA A 44 27.47 14.50 2.06
N ALA A 45 28.49 14.24 2.88
CA ALA A 45 28.57 13.04 3.73
C ALA A 45 27.41 12.94 4.73
N THR A 46 26.79 14.06 5.09
CA THR A 46 25.63 14.12 5.99
C THR A 46 24.37 13.47 5.37
N GLN A 47 24.30 13.33 4.03
CA GLN A 47 23.20 12.63 3.38
C GLN A 47 23.02 11.20 3.89
N GLU A 48 24.12 10.49 4.09
CA GLU A 48 24.08 9.11 4.61
C GLU A 48 23.61 9.04 6.06
N VAL A 49 23.96 10.03 6.86
CA VAL A 49 23.47 10.13 8.24
C VAL A 49 21.95 10.32 8.26
N VAL A 50 21.41 11.20 7.41
CA VAL A 50 19.97 11.42 7.30
C VAL A 50 19.27 10.16 6.79
N ARG A 51 19.83 9.50 5.76
CA ARG A 51 19.29 8.25 5.23
C ARG A 51 19.23 7.15 6.29
N SER A 52 20.30 6.99 7.05
CA SER A 52 20.38 6.01 8.15
C SER A 52 19.35 6.31 9.24
N LYS A 53 19.16 7.59 9.59
CA LYS A 53 18.15 8.01 10.56
C LYS A 53 16.76 7.67 10.08
N VAL A 54 16.44 7.96 8.83
CA VAL A 54 15.15 7.62 8.21
C VAL A 54 14.92 6.11 8.25
N LEU A 55 15.90 5.30 7.84
CA LEU A 55 15.80 3.85 7.83
C LEU A 55 15.64 3.23 9.24
N HIS A 56 16.18 3.89 10.27
CA HIS A 56 16.07 3.42 11.66
C HIS A 56 14.62 3.44 12.17
N GLU A 57 13.80 4.37 11.70
CA GLU A 57 12.38 4.50 12.09
C GLU A 57 11.45 3.53 11.34
N GLN A 58 11.95 2.75 10.38
CA GLN A 58 11.10 1.83 9.61
C GLN A 58 10.31 0.87 10.52
N GLY A 59 8.98 0.81 10.29
CA GLY A 59 8.07 -0.05 11.04
C GLY A 59 7.51 0.59 12.32
N THR A 60 7.86 1.84 12.60
CA THR A 60 7.22 2.65 13.67
C THR A 60 6.17 3.59 13.08
N LEU A 61 5.27 4.13 13.91
CA LEU A 61 4.35 5.18 13.47
C LEU A 61 5.07 6.46 13.05
N ASN A 62 6.22 6.75 13.66
CA ASN A 62 7.04 7.91 13.30
C ASN A 62 7.47 7.88 11.84
N TRP A 63 7.76 6.68 11.31
CA TRP A 63 8.12 6.47 9.90
C TRP A 63 7.10 7.10 8.95
N TYR A 64 5.81 6.97 9.26
CA TYR A 64 4.72 7.42 8.40
C TYR A 64 4.26 8.85 8.69
N SER A 65 4.72 9.47 9.78
CA SER A 65 4.28 10.81 10.21
C SER A 65 5.10 11.92 9.58
N LEU A 66 4.52 12.67 8.64
CA LEU A 66 5.19 13.85 8.05
C LEU A 66 5.41 14.95 9.09
N ALA A 67 4.50 15.09 10.08
CA ALA A 67 4.67 16.04 11.16
C ALA A 67 5.87 15.70 12.06
N TYR A 68 6.05 14.42 12.40
CA TYR A 68 7.23 13.97 13.15
C TYR A 68 8.52 14.34 12.41
N TRP A 69 8.62 14.00 11.14
CA TRP A 69 9.81 14.27 10.32
C TRP A 69 10.05 15.77 10.11
N SER A 70 8.97 16.56 10.02
CA SER A 70 9.11 18.02 9.91
C SER A 70 9.75 18.63 11.16
N LEU A 71 9.36 18.16 12.34
CA LEU A 71 9.96 18.60 13.61
C LEU A 71 11.40 18.07 13.75
N GLU A 72 11.61 16.80 13.43
CA GLU A 72 12.88 16.11 13.65
C GLU A 72 14.02 16.61 12.75
N LEU A 73 13.68 17.09 11.55
CA LEU A 73 14.65 17.58 10.56
C LEU A 73 14.62 19.11 10.39
N ASP A 74 13.72 19.81 11.09
CA ASP A 74 13.50 21.25 10.91
C ASP A 74 13.25 21.64 9.44
N LEU A 75 12.34 20.89 8.76
CA LEU A 75 11.99 21.04 7.35
C LEU A 75 10.48 20.94 7.14
N ASP A 76 9.95 21.63 6.14
CA ASP A 76 8.60 21.35 5.62
C ASP A 76 8.61 20.11 4.71
N ILE A 77 8.37 18.94 5.33
CA ILE A 77 8.39 17.66 4.60
C ILE A 77 7.29 17.61 3.55
N VAL A 78 6.13 18.21 3.79
CA VAL A 78 5.04 18.24 2.81
C VAL A 78 5.45 19.06 1.59
N ALA A 79 6.07 20.22 1.78
CA ALA A 79 6.59 21.02 0.67
C ALA A 79 7.65 20.25 -0.13
N LEU A 80 8.58 19.57 0.54
CA LEU A 80 9.61 18.75 -0.11
C LEU A 80 9.01 17.57 -0.90
N LYS A 81 7.98 16.91 -0.38
CA LYS A 81 7.26 15.85 -1.12
C LYS A 81 6.61 16.40 -2.39
N ARG A 82 6.08 17.62 -2.36
CA ARG A 82 5.51 18.27 -3.55
C ARG A 82 6.55 18.54 -4.64
N GLU A 83 7.82 18.76 -4.32
CA GLU A 83 8.88 18.93 -5.32
C GLU A 83 9.00 17.72 -6.25
N VAL A 84 8.68 16.52 -5.76
CA VAL A 84 8.76 15.25 -6.51
C VAL A 84 7.39 14.56 -6.70
N GLN A 85 6.29 15.28 -6.50
CA GLN A 85 4.93 14.72 -6.61
C GLN A 85 4.60 14.12 -7.99
N HIS A 86 5.35 14.52 -9.04
CA HIS A 86 5.21 13.96 -10.37
C HIS A 86 5.56 12.47 -10.47
N LEU A 87 6.22 11.92 -9.43
CA LEU A 87 6.52 10.49 -9.29
C LEU A 87 5.35 9.70 -8.65
N ILE A 88 4.33 10.38 -8.12
CA ILE A 88 3.15 9.71 -7.59
C ILE A 88 2.37 9.11 -8.76
N GLY A 89 2.24 7.80 -8.77
CA GLY A 89 1.55 7.08 -9.83
C GLY A 89 0.87 5.82 -9.35
N LEU A 90 -0.23 5.47 -10.03
CA LEU A 90 -0.90 4.19 -9.86
C LEU A 90 -0.03 3.06 -10.43
N ARG A 91 -0.09 1.88 -9.82
CA ARG A 91 0.38 0.65 -10.46
C ARG A 91 -0.43 0.40 -11.74
N SER A 92 0.22 -0.20 -12.73
CA SER A 92 -0.27 -0.24 -14.12
C SER A 92 -1.69 -0.76 -14.31
N ASP A 93 -2.18 -1.65 -13.45
CA ASP A 93 -3.51 -2.26 -13.52
C ASP A 93 -4.41 -2.00 -12.29
N ALA A 94 -3.96 -1.12 -11.39
CA ALA A 94 -4.70 -0.79 -10.16
C ALA A 94 -6.06 -0.14 -10.48
N LEU A 95 -6.10 0.78 -11.44
CA LEU A 95 -7.33 1.47 -11.81
C LEU A 95 -8.37 0.51 -12.42
N ASP A 96 -7.95 -0.41 -13.28
CA ASP A 96 -8.85 -1.38 -13.90
C ASP A 96 -9.39 -2.37 -12.85
N PHE A 97 -8.58 -2.75 -11.89
CA PHE A 97 -8.99 -3.55 -10.74
C PHE A 97 -10.04 -2.81 -9.89
N LEU A 98 -9.81 -1.55 -9.55
CA LEU A 98 -10.76 -0.76 -8.77
C LEU A 98 -12.09 -0.54 -9.50
N LYS A 99 -12.06 -0.27 -10.81
CA LYS A 99 -13.27 -0.19 -11.64
C LYS A 99 -14.05 -1.50 -11.63
N TRP A 100 -13.34 -2.64 -11.70
CA TRP A 100 -13.96 -3.95 -11.62
C TRP A 100 -14.60 -4.18 -10.24
N LEU A 101 -13.91 -3.84 -9.13
CA LEU A 101 -14.46 -3.95 -7.77
C LEU A 101 -15.75 -3.15 -7.62
N ARG A 102 -15.82 -1.95 -8.17
CA ARG A 102 -17.08 -1.15 -8.16
C ARG A 102 -18.24 -1.82 -8.86
N GLN A 103 -17.99 -2.64 -9.88
CA GLN A 103 -19.02 -3.42 -10.59
C GLN A 103 -19.36 -4.72 -9.86
N ALA A 104 -18.40 -5.34 -9.19
CA ALA A 104 -18.57 -6.58 -8.45
C ALA A 104 -19.22 -6.39 -7.07
N HIS A 105 -19.27 -5.14 -6.57
CA HIS A 105 -19.94 -4.71 -5.34
C HIS A 105 -19.39 -5.20 -4.00
N PRO A 106 -18.14 -5.67 -3.83
CA PRO A 106 -17.60 -5.78 -2.47
C PRO A 106 -17.40 -4.38 -1.88
N ARG A 107 -17.44 -4.28 -0.56
CA ARG A 107 -17.01 -3.06 0.14
C ARG A 107 -15.50 -2.89 -0.04
N VAL A 108 -15.05 -1.73 -0.50
CA VAL A 108 -13.63 -1.42 -0.76
C VAL A 108 -13.13 -0.41 0.25
N VAL A 109 -12.15 -0.80 1.06
CA VAL A 109 -11.58 0.03 2.11
C VAL A 109 -10.09 0.20 1.89
N LEU A 110 -9.63 1.44 1.87
CA LEU A 110 -8.20 1.75 1.94
C LEU A 110 -7.74 1.63 3.39
N ALA A 111 -6.79 0.73 3.65
CA ALA A 111 -6.17 0.53 4.96
C ALA A 111 -4.68 0.88 4.87
N THR A 112 -4.30 2.07 5.35
CA THR A 112 -2.95 2.59 5.15
C THR A 112 -2.31 3.07 6.44
N ASN A 113 -0.97 3.00 6.50
CA ASN A 113 -0.18 3.64 7.55
C ASN A 113 0.15 5.12 7.24
N ALA A 114 -0.11 5.58 6.01
CA ALA A 114 0.10 6.97 5.63
C ALA A 114 -0.75 7.91 6.51
N ASP A 115 -0.14 9.00 6.96
CA ASP A 115 -0.85 10.04 7.71
C ASP A 115 -1.77 10.88 6.81
N ARG A 116 -2.60 11.74 7.43
CA ARG A 116 -3.56 12.57 6.71
C ARG A 116 -2.91 13.50 5.70
N ALA A 117 -1.74 14.08 6.01
CA ALA A 117 -1.02 14.96 5.08
C ALA A 117 -0.53 14.21 3.83
N SER A 118 -0.11 12.95 3.99
CA SER A 118 0.23 12.07 2.86
C SER A 118 -0.99 11.73 2.00
N LEU A 119 -2.13 11.47 2.62
CA LEU A 119 -3.40 11.20 1.90
C LEU A 119 -3.86 12.44 1.12
N GLU A 120 -3.84 13.63 1.75
CA GLU A 120 -4.20 14.89 1.11
C GLU A 120 -3.31 15.24 -0.09
N LEU A 121 -2.06 14.78 -0.08
CA LEU A 121 -1.16 14.93 -1.23
C LEU A 121 -1.50 13.93 -2.35
N LYS A 122 -1.71 12.65 -2.01
CA LYS A 122 -1.76 11.56 -2.98
C LYS A 122 -3.14 11.34 -3.61
N LEU A 123 -4.20 11.41 -2.83
CA LEU A 123 -5.56 11.09 -3.30
C LEU A 123 -6.03 12.00 -4.44
N PRO A 124 -5.87 13.35 -4.37
CA PRO A 124 -6.30 14.22 -5.47
C PRO A 124 -5.54 13.98 -6.78
N LEU A 125 -4.26 13.55 -6.69
CA LEU A 125 -3.42 13.31 -7.87
C LEU A 125 -3.74 11.98 -8.56
N THR A 126 -4.33 11.04 -7.83
CA THR A 126 -4.54 9.66 -8.30
C THR A 126 -6.00 9.32 -8.55
N GLY A 127 -6.94 10.10 -8.02
CA GLY A 127 -8.37 9.86 -8.13
C GLY A 127 -8.86 8.58 -7.41
N LEU A 128 -8.04 8.00 -6.52
CA LEU A 128 -8.37 6.75 -5.83
C LEU A 128 -9.65 6.84 -5.02
N GLU A 129 -9.90 8.00 -4.41
CA GLU A 129 -11.03 8.22 -3.50
C GLU A 129 -12.39 7.88 -4.13
N GLU A 130 -12.54 8.06 -5.46
CA GLU A 130 -13.77 7.74 -6.19
C GLU A 130 -14.15 6.26 -6.16
N TYR A 131 -13.18 5.38 -5.88
CA TYR A 131 -13.35 3.92 -5.89
C TYR A 131 -13.44 3.30 -4.49
N LEU A 132 -13.34 4.09 -3.43
CA LEU A 132 -13.26 3.63 -2.06
C LEU A 132 -14.57 3.92 -1.32
N ASP A 133 -15.03 2.97 -0.49
CA ASP A 133 -16.16 3.16 0.39
C ASP A 133 -15.75 3.74 1.75
N ALA A 134 -14.48 3.53 2.14
CA ALA A 134 -13.90 4.11 3.34
C ALA A 134 -12.38 4.19 3.23
N ILE A 135 -11.79 5.10 4.02
CA ILE A 135 -10.34 5.27 4.19
C ILE A 135 -10.03 5.20 5.69
N VAL A 136 -9.19 4.24 6.06
CA VAL A 136 -8.71 4.06 7.43
C VAL A 136 -7.20 4.30 7.44
N SER A 137 -6.80 5.36 8.13
CA SER A 137 -5.40 5.68 8.38
C SER A 137 -5.01 5.23 9.79
N SER A 138 -3.87 4.59 9.94
CA SER A 138 -3.31 4.24 11.24
C SER A 138 -3.05 5.47 12.12
N ALA A 139 -2.81 6.64 11.52
CA ALA A 139 -2.65 7.89 12.24
C ALA A 139 -3.92 8.30 13.01
N ASP A 140 -5.11 8.00 12.48
CA ASP A 140 -6.38 8.27 13.15
C ASP A 140 -6.64 7.34 14.33
N LEU A 141 -6.10 6.12 14.25
CA LEU A 141 -6.26 5.09 15.27
C LEU A 141 -5.19 5.17 16.36
N GLY A 142 -4.08 5.88 16.10
CA GLY A 142 -2.94 5.96 16.99
C GLY A 142 -2.14 4.65 17.11
N VAL A 143 -2.42 3.68 16.23
CA VAL A 143 -1.73 2.39 16.15
C VAL A 143 -1.47 2.02 14.70
N PRO A 144 -0.35 1.36 14.37
CA PRO A 144 -0.10 0.91 13.01
C PRO A 144 -1.10 -0.17 12.60
N LYS A 145 -1.39 -0.28 11.31
CA LYS A 145 -2.37 -1.25 10.76
C LYS A 145 -2.00 -2.71 11.05
N GLU A 146 -0.74 -2.97 11.38
CA GLU A 146 -0.26 -4.26 11.88
C GLU A 146 -0.96 -4.70 13.17
N VAL A 147 -1.59 -3.79 13.91
CA VAL A 147 -2.37 -4.08 15.14
C VAL A 147 -3.84 -4.39 14.82
N GLN A 148 -4.27 -4.27 13.57
CA GLN A 148 -5.61 -4.63 13.09
C GLN A 148 -6.77 -3.95 13.84
N ALA A 149 -6.63 -2.68 14.18
CA ALA A 149 -7.70 -1.86 14.76
C ALA A 149 -8.68 -1.30 13.70
N LEU A 150 -8.88 -2.04 12.61
CA LEU A 150 -9.71 -1.64 11.48
C LEU A 150 -11.22 -1.72 11.82
N GLU A 151 -12.03 -1.10 10.96
CA GLU A 151 -13.48 -1.10 11.09
C GLU A 151 -14.11 -2.52 11.09
N PRO A 152 -15.35 -2.69 11.58
CA PRO A 152 -16.01 -3.99 11.60
C PRO A 152 -16.12 -4.60 10.19
N PHE A 153 -15.58 -5.78 10.03
CA PHE A 153 -15.68 -6.61 8.83
C PHE A 153 -15.65 -8.09 9.23
N ASP A 154 -16.12 -8.98 8.36
CA ASP A 154 -15.99 -10.43 8.58
C ASP A 154 -14.62 -10.91 8.05
N PRO A 155 -13.68 -11.29 8.92
CA PRO A 155 -12.34 -11.74 8.50
C PRO A 155 -12.37 -12.94 7.55
N ALA A 156 -13.39 -13.81 7.66
CA ALA A 156 -13.53 -14.99 6.81
C ALA A 156 -13.96 -14.63 5.38
N ARG A 157 -14.58 -13.47 5.19
CA ARG A 157 -15.10 -12.97 3.92
C ARG A 157 -14.37 -11.72 3.43
N THR A 158 -13.16 -11.50 3.96
CA THR A 158 -12.32 -10.35 3.62
C THR A 158 -11.10 -10.79 2.84
N LEU A 159 -10.86 -10.10 1.73
CA LEU A 159 -9.59 -10.11 1.00
C LEU A 159 -8.74 -8.92 1.45
N PHE A 160 -7.51 -9.17 1.85
CA PHE A 160 -6.55 -8.09 2.13
C PHE A 160 -5.35 -8.21 1.20
N ILE A 161 -5.00 -7.10 0.55
CA ILE A 161 -3.85 -6.98 -0.35
C ILE A 161 -2.92 -5.90 0.19
N ASP A 162 -1.67 -6.29 0.43
CA ASP A 162 -0.65 -5.42 1.04
C ASP A 162 0.74 -5.80 0.49
N ASP A 163 1.66 -4.86 0.45
CA ASP A 163 3.03 -5.14 0.01
C ASP A 163 3.94 -5.63 1.14
N ASN A 164 3.52 -5.47 2.40
CA ASN A 164 4.35 -5.75 3.57
C ASN A 164 4.01 -7.12 4.22
N PRO A 165 4.92 -8.11 4.18
CA PRO A 165 4.68 -9.42 4.77
C PRO A 165 4.37 -9.39 6.27
N ARG A 166 4.87 -8.39 7.03
CA ARG A 166 4.56 -8.25 8.46
C ARG A 166 3.09 -7.88 8.69
N VAL A 167 2.56 -6.98 7.83
CA VAL A 167 1.15 -6.61 7.85
C VAL A 167 0.27 -7.82 7.53
N LEU A 168 0.63 -8.57 6.48
CA LEU A 168 -0.08 -9.80 6.10
C LEU A 168 -0.04 -10.86 7.21
N ALA A 169 1.09 -11.01 7.92
CA ALA A 169 1.19 -11.93 9.04
C ALA A 169 0.26 -11.53 10.19
N SER A 170 0.24 -10.25 10.57
CA SER A 170 -0.69 -9.73 11.56
C SER A 170 -2.15 -9.90 11.14
N ALA A 171 -2.48 -9.63 9.89
CA ALA A 171 -3.82 -9.83 9.34
C ALA A 171 -4.28 -11.29 9.43
N ARG A 172 -3.38 -12.24 9.19
CA ARG A 172 -3.64 -13.67 9.36
C ARG A 172 -3.90 -14.02 10.83
N GLU A 173 -3.10 -13.50 11.75
CA GLU A 173 -3.30 -13.72 13.20
C GLU A 173 -4.65 -13.17 13.66
N PHE A 174 -5.10 -12.07 13.08
CA PHE A 174 -6.43 -11.50 13.30
C PHE A 174 -7.57 -12.37 12.73
N GLY A 175 -7.26 -13.28 11.78
CA GLY A 175 -8.22 -14.21 11.21
C GLY A 175 -8.63 -13.93 9.76
N ILE A 176 -8.04 -12.94 9.09
CA ILE A 176 -8.30 -12.68 7.66
C ILE A 176 -7.78 -13.87 6.86
N ARG A 177 -8.66 -14.47 6.04
CA ARG A 177 -8.34 -15.73 5.34
C ARG A 177 -7.74 -15.52 3.96
N HIS A 178 -8.12 -14.46 3.26
CA HIS A 178 -7.67 -14.22 1.89
C HIS A 178 -6.63 -13.11 1.91
N LEU A 179 -5.35 -13.50 1.80
CA LEU A 179 -4.20 -12.61 1.89
C LEU A 179 -3.37 -12.71 0.62
N LEU A 180 -3.07 -11.58 0.01
CA LEU A 180 -2.21 -11.49 -1.16
C LEU A 180 -1.12 -10.44 -0.93
N GLY A 181 0.10 -10.76 -1.30
CA GLY A 181 1.22 -9.84 -1.22
C GLY A 181 1.64 -9.30 -2.58
N ILE A 182 1.97 -8.03 -2.67
CA ILE A 182 2.52 -7.44 -3.89
C ILE A 182 4.00 -7.80 -4.02
N LYS A 183 4.36 -8.48 -5.10
CA LYS A 183 5.71 -8.98 -5.34
C LYS A 183 6.72 -7.88 -5.67
N GLN A 184 6.32 -6.89 -6.48
CA GLN A 184 7.15 -5.77 -6.88
C GLN A 184 6.44 -4.44 -6.55
N PRO A 185 6.53 -3.96 -5.30
CA PRO A 185 5.87 -2.72 -4.89
C PRO A 185 6.48 -1.45 -5.50
N ASP A 186 7.78 -1.46 -5.76
CA ASP A 186 8.54 -0.39 -6.41
C ASP A 186 8.98 -0.86 -7.80
N SER A 187 8.45 -0.23 -8.85
CA SER A 187 8.71 -0.64 -10.24
C SER A 187 10.17 -0.49 -10.67
N THR A 188 10.97 0.29 -9.94
CA THR A 188 12.39 0.53 -10.22
C THR A 188 13.31 -0.45 -9.48
N ARG A 189 12.76 -1.31 -8.61
CA ARG A 189 13.51 -2.26 -7.80
C ARG A 189 13.16 -3.70 -8.19
N PRO A 190 14.04 -4.66 -7.87
CA PRO A 190 13.74 -6.06 -8.11
C PRO A 190 12.54 -6.54 -7.30
N GLU A 191 11.89 -7.58 -7.80
CA GLU A 191 10.89 -8.33 -7.07
C GLU A 191 11.45 -8.85 -5.74
N ARG A 192 10.56 -9.05 -4.76
CA ARG A 192 10.94 -9.56 -3.45
C ARG A 192 10.14 -10.80 -3.06
N GLU A 193 10.74 -11.63 -2.25
CA GLU A 193 10.09 -12.79 -1.65
C GLU A 193 9.08 -12.34 -0.59
N LEU A 194 7.91 -12.95 -0.59
CA LEU A 194 6.82 -12.70 0.35
C LEU A 194 6.66 -13.81 1.40
N GLY A 195 7.65 -14.72 1.49
CA GLY A 195 7.62 -15.85 2.39
C GLY A 195 6.48 -16.81 2.03
N GLU A 196 5.58 -17.04 2.97
CA GLU A 196 4.44 -17.97 2.81
C GLU A 196 3.21 -17.35 2.11
N PHE A 197 3.21 -16.04 1.86
CA PHE A 197 2.06 -15.37 1.26
C PHE A 197 2.05 -15.52 -0.27
N VAL A 198 0.84 -15.66 -0.81
CA VAL A 198 0.65 -15.71 -2.25
C VAL A 198 1.07 -14.40 -2.88
N ALA A 199 2.05 -14.47 -3.76
CA ALA A 199 2.59 -13.32 -4.47
C ALA A 199 1.68 -12.91 -5.63
N LEU A 200 1.36 -11.62 -5.71
CA LEU A 200 0.60 -11.01 -6.78
C LEU A 200 1.53 -10.13 -7.64
N ASP A 201 1.68 -10.49 -8.90
CA ASP A 201 2.40 -9.68 -9.88
C ASP A 201 1.51 -8.52 -10.37
N ARG A 202 0.26 -8.86 -10.71
CA ARG A 202 -0.72 -7.96 -11.32
C ARG A 202 -2.12 -8.26 -10.78
N PHE A 203 -2.91 -7.24 -10.53
CA PHE A 203 -4.31 -7.40 -10.12
C PHE A 203 -5.16 -8.17 -11.13
N ALA A 204 -4.83 -8.04 -12.42
CA ALA A 204 -5.50 -8.80 -13.48
C ALA A 204 -5.46 -10.33 -13.24
N ALA A 205 -4.45 -10.86 -12.55
CA ALA A 205 -4.32 -12.30 -12.29
C ALA A 205 -5.41 -12.86 -11.36
N ILE A 206 -6.08 -12.01 -10.59
CA ILE A 206 -7.14 -12.42 -9.66
C ILE A 206 -8.55 -12.07 -10.16
N LEU A 207 -8.66 -11.43 -11.33
CA LEU A 207 -9.96 -11.10 -11.93
C LEU A 207 -10.57 -12.32 -12.64
N PRO A 208 -11.92 -12.48 -12.58
CA PRO A 208 -12.60 -13.52 -13.32
C PRO A 208 -12.36 -13.36 -14.84
N GLY A 209 -12.09 -14.47 -15.52
CA GLY A 209 -11.84 -14.49 -16.98
C GLY A 209 -10.36 -14.39 -17.38
N ASN A 210 -9.45 -14.10 -16.47
CA ASN A 210 -7.99 -14.12 -16.70
C ASN A 210 -7.35 -15.42 -16.19
N LEU A 211 -7.97 -16.56 -16.50
CA LEU A 211 -7.35 -17.87 -16.28
C LEU A 211 -6.15 -18.05 -17.20
N PRO A 212 -5.01 -18.54 -16.71
CA PRO A 212 -3.96 -19.04 -17.59
C PRO A 212 -4.55 -20.14 -18.49
N PRO A 213 -4.21 -20.20 -19.77
CA PRO A 213 -4.73 -21.21 -20.68
C PRO A 213 -4.43 -22.60 -20.13
N GLY A 214 -5.48 -23.36 -19.79
CA GLY A 214 -5.39 -24.73 -19.28
C GLY A 214 -6.13 -25.04 -17.97
N GLN A 215 -6.78 -24.08 -17.33
CA GLN A 215 -7.64 -24.31 -16.16
C GLN A 215 -9.06 -23.82 -16.43
N GLU A 216 -9.83 -24.60 -17.17
CA GLU A 216 -11.29 -24.40 -17.23
C GLU A 216 -11.93 -24.78 -15.87
N PRO A 217 -12.89 -24.00 -15.37
CA PRO A 217 -13.65 -24.42 -14.19
C PRO A 217 -14.41 -25.71 -14.57
N THR A 218 -14.09 -26.81 -13.89
CA THR A 218 -14.90 -28.02 -13.98
C THR A 218 -16.33 -27.65 -13.59
N ALA A 219 -17.21 -27.68 -14.58
CA ALA A 219 -18.66 -27.63 -14.35
C ALA A 219 -19.00 -28.76 -13.39
N ALA A 220 -19.52 -28.41 -12.21
CA ALA A 220 -20.11 -29.39 -11.31
C ALA A 220 -21.27 -30.05 -12.09
N ALA A 221 -21.15 -31.35 -12.28
CA ALA A 221 -22.18 -32.17 -12.89
C ALA A 221 -23.47 -31.97 -12.07
N GLU A 222 -24.52 -31.49 -12.76
CA GLU A 222 -25.89 -31.68 -12.36
C GLU A 222 -26.15 -33.18 -12.45
N GLU A 223 -26.18 -33.86 -11.31
CA GLU A 223 -26.82 -35.15 -11.21
C GLU A 223 -28.18 -34.98 -10.54
N GLY A 224 -29.19 -35.53 -11.27
CA GLY A 224 -30.61 -35.48 -11.09
C GLY A 224 -31.27 -36.08 -9.84
#